data_a16b44cd1ee202874287f5498027d34f
#
_entry.id   a16b44cd1ee202874287f5498027d34f
#
_cell.length_a   1.000
_cell.length_b   1.000
_cell.length_c   1.000
_cell.angle_alpha   90.00
_cell.angle_beta   90.00
_cell.angle_gamma   90.00
#
_symmetry.space_group_name_H-M   'P 1'
#
loop_
_entity.id
_entity.type
_entity.pdbx_description
1 polymer ?
#
loop_
_entity_poly.entity_id
_entity_poly.type
_entity_poly.pdbx_seq_one_letter_code
_entity_poly.pdbx_strand_id
1 'polypeptide(L)'
;GNLLPIASTPEGLWMHDYYNIYLLPETSSQIIRIGHTNKHNINCGHLDPEGIIWLATDHGLCRFNTADGTFHHVHTSLLNTATSVICDMDSRVWVGTDHGLYAYLKDSDSFTLFGKSDGVSPNEYLSKPHLLSREGDVYLGGVQGLLQINRDYTIDKDDEPELRLYGLMVDNDKIIPEADEVIRLPRNSKSVEISVASHEKDIFREKVYRFMIPDVGTVYESKSPIFTLQQIPKPGKHEILVTCTRRNGEWCDPARILTLRVPQPWY
;
A
#
# COMPACT_ATOMS: atom_id res chain seq x y z
N GLY A 1 -5.83 23.02 25.46
CA GLY A 1 -5.97 22.59 24.07
C GLY A 1 -7.44 22.41 23.74
N ASN A 2 -7.79 22.51 22.47
CA ASN A 2 -9.13 22.19 22.01
C ASN A 2 -9.34 20.70 22.07
N LEU A 3 -10.40 20.25 22.75
CA LEU A 3 -10.83 18.85 22.72
C LEU A 3 -11.75 18.63 21.52
N LEU A 4 -11.49 17.59 20.77
CA LEU A 4 -12.29 17.19 19.62
C LEU A 4 -13.01 15.88 19.94
N PRO A 5 -14.31 15.75 19.62
CA PRO A 5 -15.07 14.55 19.90
C PRO A 5 -14.65 13.40 18.96
N ILE A 6 -14.63 12.18 19.50
CA ILE A 6 -14.44 10.93 18.76
C ILE A 6 -15.78 10.20 18.64
N ALA A 7 -16.40 9.88 19.77
CA ALA A 7 -17.65 9.13 19.84
C ALA A 7 -18.39 9.37 21.14
N SER A 8 -19.72 9.26 21.11
CA SER A 8 -20.58 9.17 22.29
C SER A 8 -20.97 7.71 22.51
N THR A 9 -20.77 7.22 23.73
CA THR A 9 -21.09 5.85 24.16
C THR A 9 -21.90 5.89 25.47
N PRO A 10 -22.46 4.78 25.93
CA PRO A 10 -23.10 4.72 27.25
C PRO A 10 -22.15 5.04 28.42
N GLU A 11 -20.84 4.88 28.22
CA GLU A 11 -19.83 5.22 29.23
C GLU A 11 -19.55 6.72 29.30
N GLY A 12 -19.82 7.45 28.21
CA GLY A 12 -19.61 8.89 28.11
C GLY A 12 -19.11 9.34 26.73
N LEU A 13 -18.60 10.56 26.69
CA LEU A 13 -18.05 11.17 25.47
C LEU A 13 -16.55 10.98 25.41
N TRP A 14 -16.11 10.23 24.39
CA TRP A 14 -14.70 10.08 24.03
C TRP A 14 -14.22 11.26 23.20
N MET A 15 -13.07 11.79 23.58
CA MET A 15 -12.47 12.98 22.94
C MET A 15 -10.95 12.82 22.82
N HIS A 16 -10.34 13.64 21.98
CA HIS A 16 -8.89 13.75 21.90
C HIS A 16 -8.43 15.21 21.82
N ASP A 17 -7.20 15.46 22.22
CA ASP A 17 -6.42 16.62 21.82
C ASP A 17 -5.31 16.18 20.87
N TYR A 18 -4.22 16.94 20.77
CA TYR A 18 -3.09 16.59 19.90
C TYR A 18 -2.42 15.25 20.24
N TYR A 19 -2.39 14.86 21.53
CA TYR A 19 -1.61 13.71 21.99
C TYR A 19 -2.37 12.77 22.92
N ASN A 20 -3.50 13.19 23.45
CA ASN A 20 -4.19 12.49 24.51
C ASN A 20 -5.60 12.10 24.12
N ILE A 21 -6.04 11.00 24.72
CA ILE A 21 -7.41 10.51 24.66
C ILE A 21 -8.06 10.77 26.01
N TYR A 22 -9.28 11.27 25.96
CA TYR A 22 -10.06 11.64 27.14
C TYR A 22 -11.43 11.00 27.09
N LEU A 23 -11.96 10.75 28.28
CA LEU A 23 -13.35 10.38 28.49
C LEU A 23 -14.02 11.43 29.42
N LEU A 24 -15.17 11.93 29.05
CA LEU A 24 -16.11 12.60 29.89
C LEU A 24 -17.23 11.61 30.24
N PRO A 25 -17.21 10.95 31.43
CA PRO A 25 -18.21 9.96 31.78
C PRO A 25 -19.61 10.61 31.88
N GLU A 26 -20.66 9.85 31.50
CA GLU A 26 -22.04 10.33 31.60
C GLU A 26 -22.45 10.74 33.06
N THR A 27 -21.85 10.07 34.03
CA THR A 27 -22.13 10.28 35.46
C THR A 27 -21.26 11.34 36.11
N SER A 28 -20.39 12.00 35.36
CA SER A 28 -19.41 12.97 35.88
C SER A 28 -19.32 14.22 35.00
N SER A 29 -19.05 15.35 35.63
CA SER A 29 -18.66 16.58 34.91
C SER A 29 -17.14 16.73 34.74
N GLN A 30 -16.35 15.75 35.19
CA GLN A 30 -14.90 15.78 35.12
C GLN A 30 -14.38 14.99 33.93
N ILE A 31 -13.55 15.62 33.14
CA ILE A 31 -12.84 14.95 32.01
C ILE A 31 -11.66 14.18 32.55
N ILE A 32 -11.57 12.91 32.18
CA ILE A 32 -10.51 12.01 32.61
C ILE A 32 -9.60 11.73 31.39
N ARG A 33 -8.29 11.93 31.55
CA ARG A 33 -7.32 11.50 30.56
C ARG A 33 -7.11 9.99 30.69
N ILE A 34 -7.41 9.25 29.62
CA ILE A 34 -7.35 7.79 29.61
C ILE A 34 -6.03 7.29 28.97
N GLY A 35 -5.53 7.97 27.94
CA GLY A 35 -4.36 7.52 27.22
C GLY A 35 -3.61 8.66 26.53
N HIS A 36 -2.45 8.32 25.95
CA HIS A 36 -1.65 9.25 25.16
C HIS A 36 -0.83 8.51 24.07
N THR A 37 -0.52 9.21 22.97
CA THR A 37 0.13 8.67 21.77
C THR A 37 1.66 8.75 21.78
N ASN A 38 2.30 9.04 22.90
CA ASN A 38 3.77 9.17 22.99
C ASN A 38 4.39 10.12 21.95
N LYS A 39 3.77 11.29 21.70
CA LYS A 39 4.20 12.37 20.79
C LYS A 39 3.69 12.30 19.34
N HIS A 40 2.83 11.37 18.97
CA HIS A 40 2.19 11.39 17.65
C HIS A 40 0.96 12.28 17.68
N ASN A 41 0.88 13.29 16.81
CA ASN A 41 -0.27 14.17 16.72
C ASN A 41 -1.49 13.40 16.23
N ILE A 42 -2.58 13.43 16.97
CA ILE A 42 -3.86 12.87 16.55
C ILE A 42 -4.57 13.88 15.66
N ASN A 43 -4.81 13.51 14.42
CA ASN A 43 -5.53 14.30 13.43
C ASN A 43 -7.04 14.00 13.48
N CYS A 44 -7.40 12.74 13.72
CA CYS A 44 -8.77 12.26 13.70
C CYS A 44 -8.87 10.96 14.50
N GLY A 45 -10.04 10.67 15.07
CA GLY A 45 -10.34 9.42 15.76
C GLY A 45 -11.72 8.89 15.41
N HIS A 46 -11.85 7.56 15.38
CA HIS A 46 -13.11 6.84 15.16
C HIS A 46 -13.19 5.62 16.08
N LEU A 47 -14.30 5.46 16.79
CA LEU A 47 -14.57 4.31 17.65
C LEU A 47 -15.32 3.23 16.84
N ASP A 48 -14.77 2.03 16.80
CA ASP A 48 -15.45 0.91 16.16
C ASP A 48 -16.39 0.16 17.15
N PRO A 49 -17.24 -0.74 16.62
CA PRO A 49 -18.17 -1.51 17.46
C PRO A 49 -17.48 -2.45 18.47
N GLU A 50 -16.21 -2.78 18.28
CA GLU A 50 -15.42 -3.66 19.15
C GLU A 50 -14.79 -2.90 20.33
N GLY A 51 -15.00 -1.57 20.41
CA GLY A 51 -14.42 -0.73 21.45
C GLY A 51 -12.98 -0.30 21.17
N ILE A 52 -12.54 -0.37 19.94
CA ILE A 52 -11.24 0.13 19.52
C ILE A 52 -11.39 1.54 18.96
N ILE A 53 -10.65 2.49 19.50
CA ILE A 53 -10.51 3.81 18.90
C ILE A 53 -9.37 3.77 17.91
N TRP A 54 -9.70 3.91 16.64
CA TRP A 54 -8.75 4.08 15.55
C TRP A 54 -8.35 5.55 15.47
N LEU A 55 -7.05 5.80 15.35
CA LEU A 55 -6.48 7.15 15.36
C LEU A 55 -5.65 7.37 14.11
N ALA A 56 -6.02 8.36 13.32
CA ALA A 56 -5.19 8.89 12.26
C ALA A 56 -4.17 9.86 12.88
N THR A 57 -2.88 9.60 12.67
CA THR A 57 -1.80 10.40 13.27
C THR A 57 -0.79 10.87 12.23
N ASP A 58 0.08 11.80 12.61
CA ASP A 58 1.22 12.25 11.80
C ASP A 58 2.28 11.15 11.56
N HIS A 59 2.10 9.98 12.18
CA HIS A 59 2.93 8.79 12.01
C HIS A 59 2.10 7.55 11.59
N GLY A 60 1.01 7.77 10.85
CA GLY A 60 0.16 6.72 10.32
C GLY A 60 -1.01 6.33 11.21
N LEU A 61 -1.40 5.06 11.16
CA LEU A 61 -2.58 4.54 11.86
C LEU A 61 -2.19 3.96 13.22
N CYS A 62 -2.97 4.33 14.25
CA CYS A 62 -2.84 3.76 15.58
C CYS A 62 -4.19 3.22 16.05
N ARG A 63 -4.17 2.28 16.99
CA ARG A 63 -5.35 1.76 17.67
C ARG A 63 -5.20 1.90 19.18
N PHE A 64 -6.27 2.30 19.84
CA PHE A 64 -6.38 2.38 21.28
C PHE A 64 -7.55 1.52 21.75
N ASN A 65 -7.28 0.55 22.62
CA ASN A 65 -8.31 -0.31 23.19
C ASN A 65 -8.92 0.37 24.42
N THR A 66 -10.23 0.64 24.39
CA THR A 66 -10.93 1.33 25.48
C THR A 66 -11.06 0.47 26.74
N ALA A 67 -11.02 -0.85 26.64
CA ALA A 67 -11.22 -1.76 27.77
C ALA A 67 -10.00 -1.87 28.69
N ASP A 68 -8.79 -1.86 28.11
CA ASP A 68 -7.54 -2.02 28.86
C ASP A 68 -6.58 -0.83 28.79
N GLY A 69 -6.93 0.19 27.99
CA GLY A 69 -6.11 1.39 27.81
C GLY A 69 -4.83 1.16 27.00
N THR A 70 -4.70 0.05 26.29
CA THR A 70 -3.51 -0.25 25.50
C THR A 70 -3.50 0.52 24.20
N PHE A 71 -2.32 1.04 23.86
CA PHE A 71 -2.07 1.79 22.64
C PHE A 71 -1.11 1.00 21.75
N HIS A 72 -1.48 0.82 20.47
CA HIS A 72 -0.68 0.12 19.48
C HIS A 72 -0.54 0.94 18.20
N HIS A 73 0.66 1.00 17.67
CA HIS A 73 0.93 1.54 16.35
C HIS A 73 0.77 0.44 15.31
N VAL A 74 -0.03 0.71 14.26
CA VAL A 74 -0.16 -0.22 13.14
C VAL A 74 0.96 0.09 12.16
N HIS A 75 2.02 -0.73 12.21
CA HIS A 75 3.21 -0.50 11.42
C HIS A 75 3.01 -0.84 9.96
N THR A 76 3.36 0.12 9.09
CA THR A 76 3.45 -0.10 7.66
C THR A 76 4.42 0.89 7.04
N SER A 77 5.12 0.46 5.99
CA SER A 77 5.95 1.34 5.17
C SER A 77 5.13 2.22 4.19
N LEU A 78 3.84 1.96 4.08
CA LEU A 78 2.94 2.64 3.13
C LEU A 78 2.36 3.94 3.68
N LEU A 79 2.22 4.07 5.01
CA LEU A 79 1.57 5.19 5.66
C LEU A 79 2.58 5.99 6.50
N ASN A 80 2.87 7.23 6.05
CA ASN A 80 3.63 8.18 6.86
C ASN A 80 2.71 9.07 7.69
N THR A 81 1.71 9.69 7.07
CA THR A 81 0.76 10.58 7.73
C THR A 81 -0.66 10.15 7.39
N ALA A 82 -1.46 9.84 8.38
CA ALA A 82 -2.90 9.65 8.25
C ALA A 82 -3.63 10.93 8.68
N THR A 83 -4.58 11.38 7.88
CA THR A 83 -5.36 12.60 8.14
C THR A 83 -6.75 12.29 8.64
N SER A 84 -7.39 11.25 8.11
CA SER A 84 -8.73 10.82 8.52
C SER A 84 -8.78 9.30 8.71
N VAL A 85 -9.68 8.84 9.55
CA VAL A 85 -9.92 7.42 9.80
C VAL A 85 -11.40 7.18 10.06
N ILE A 86 -11.92 6.08 9.52
CA ILE A 86 -13.28 5.63 9.78
C ILE A 86 -13.36 4.12 9.61
N CYS A 87 -14.03 3.44 10.54
CA CYS A 87 -14.30 2.00 10.43
C CYS A 87 -15.69 1.81 9.84
N ASP A 88 -15.83 0.97 8.82
CA ASP A 88 -17.12 0.64 8.24
C ASP A 88 -17.80 -0.55 8.95
N MET A 89 -18.99 -0.93 8.47
CA MET A 89 -19.77 -2.02 9.08
C MET A 89 -19.19 -3.42 8.86
N ASP A 90 -18.26 -3.56 7.89
CA ASP A 90 -17.54 -4.81 7.61
C ASP A 90 -16.17 -4.85 8.31
N SER A 91 -15.99 -3.97 9.32
CA SER A 91 -14.75 -3.85 10.11
C SER A 91 -13.49 -3.47 9.32
N ARG A 92 -13.66 -2.92 8.09
CA ARG A 92 -12.55 -2.33 7.33
C ARG A 92 -12.26 -0.94 7.86
N VAL A 93 -10.99 -0.60 8.03
CA VAL A 93 -10.58 0.73 8.50
C VAL A 93 -10.09 1.55 7.33
N TRP A 94 -10.89 2.52 6.92
CA TRP A 94 -10.55 3.44 5.83
C TRP A 94 -9.69 4.56 6.37
N VAL A 95 -8.55 4.79 5.71
CA VAL A 95 -7.54 5.76 6.13
C VAL A 95 -7.27 6.72 4.99
N GLY A 96 -7.69 7.96 5.16
CA GLY A 96 -7.35 9.05 4.25
C GLY A 96 -5.99 9.63 4.61
N THR A 97 -5.22 9.98 3.59
CA THR A 97 -3.91 10.61 3.72
C THR A 97 -3.82 11.84 2.82
N ASP A 98 -2.71 12.53 2.84
CA ASP A 98 -2.37 13.59 1.89
C ASP A 98 -2.03 13.05 0.48
N HIS A 99 -1.83 11.72 0.33
CA HIS A 99 -1.41 11.08 -0.92
C HIS A 99 -2.42 10.07 -1.47
N GLY A 100 -3.53 9.82 -0.79
CA GLY A 100 -4.55 8.88 -1.24
C GLY A 100 -5.34 8.21 -0.14
N LEU A 101 -6.09 7.20 -0.53
CA LEU A 101 -6.96 6.41 0.33
C LEU A 101 -6.39 5.02 0.53
N TYR A 102 -6.41 4.55 1.77
CA TYR A 102 -6.06 3.18 2.13
C TYR A 102 -7.22 2.52 2.86
N ALA A 103 -7.33 1.21 2.74
CA ALA A 103 -8.10 0.37 3.67
C ALA A 103 -7.15 -0.54 4.43
N TYR A 104 -7.26 -0.55 5.74
CA TYR A 104 -6.64 -1.54 6.59
C TYR A 104 -7.62 -2.68 6.86
N LEU A 105 -7.21 -3.88 6.53
CA LEU A 105 -7.97 -5.12 6.68
C LEU A 105 -7.51 -5.82 7.96
N LYS A 106 -8.35 -5.82 9.00
CA LYS A 106 -8.00 -6.37 10.33
C LYS A 106 -7.63 -7.85 10.27
N ASP A 107 -8.33 -8.64 9.44
CA ASP A 107 -8.15 -10.09 9.37
C ASP A 107 -6.80 -10.53 8.81
N SER A 108 -6.25 -9.74 7.88
CA SER A 108 -4.98 -10.03 7.22
C SER A 108 -3.84 -9.13 7.68
N ASP A 109 -4.10 -8.20 8.59
CA ASP A 109 -3.15 -7.17 9.07
C ASP A 109 -2.44 -6.46 7.91
N SER A 110 -3.20 -6.08 6.89
CA SER A 110 -2.67 -5.56 5.64
C SER A 110 -3.38 -4.29 5.19
N PHE A 111 -2.64 -3.46 4.42
CA PHE A 111 -3.19 -2.25 3.80
C PHE A 111 -3.40 -2.45 2.31
N THR A 112 -4.48 -1.88 1.80
CA THR A 112 -4.76 -1.80 0.36
C THR A 112 -4.85 -0.35 -0.05
N LEU A 113 -4.06 0.06 -1.05
CA LEU A 113 -4.11 1.41 -1.64
C LEU A 113 -5.20 1.48 -2.71
N PHE A 114 -5.99 2.54 -2.68
CA PHE A 114 -7.02 2.86 -3.67
C PHE A 114 -6.62 4.05 -4.53
N GLY A 115 -6.81 3.91 -5.82
CA GLY A 115 -6.43 4.90 -6.82
C GLY A 115 -7.47 5.08 -7.92
N LYS A 116 -7.04 5.65 -9.04
CA LYS A 116 -7.92 5.96 -10.17
C LYS A 116 -8.64 4.75 -10.76
N SER A 117 -8.00 3.59 -10.76
CA SER A 117 -8.59 2.32 -11.19
C SER A 117 -9.78 1.88 -10.35
N ASP A 118 -9.79 2.28 -9.08
CA ASP A 118 -10.88 1.98 -8.14
C ASP A 118 -11.97 3.07 -8.17
N GLY A 119 -11.86 4.04 -9.08
CA GLY A 119 -12.74 5.20 -9.12
C GLY A 119 -12.39 6.27 -8.09
N VAL A 120 -11.26 6.13 -7.39
CA VAL A 120 -10.79 7.10 -6.40
C VAL A 120 -9.90 8.12 -7.09
N SER A 121 -10.37 9.36 -7.19
CA SER A 121 -9.54 10.46 -7.70
C SER A 121 -8.39 10.74 -6.71
N PRO A 122 -7.20 11.14 -7.21
CA PRO A 122 -6.16 11.65 -6.34
C PRO A 122 -6.71 12.78 -5.50
N ASN A 123 -6.64 12.64 -4.19
CA ASN A 123 -7.22 13.58 -3.26
C ASN A 123 -6.37 13.64 -2.00
N GLU A 124 -6.26 14.84 -1.46
CA GLU A 124 -5.76 15.05 -0.11
C GLU A 124 -6.95 15.02 0.84
N TYR A 125 -7.02 14.00 1.69
CA TYR A 125 -8.12 13.82 2.63
C TYR A 125 -7.95 14.70 3.87
N LEU A 126 -9.07 15.27 4.34
CA LEU A 126 -9.09 16.17 5.46
C LEU A 126 -9.50 15.46 6.75
N SER A 127 -9.02 15.93 7.90
CA SER A 127 -9.24 15.27 9.19
C SER A 127 -10.68 15.32 9.70
N LYS A 128 -11.48 16.26 9.27
CA LYS A 128 -12.82 16.49 9.85
C LYS A 128 -14.00 15.97 9.04
N PRO A 129 -14.04 16.08 7.70
CA PRO A 129 -15.21 15.65 6.95
C PRO A 129 -15.15 14.14 6.70
N HIS A 130 -15.60 13.35 7.68
CA HIS A 130 -15.84 11.92 7.55
C HIS A 130 -17.14 11.53 8.22
N LEU A 131 -17.86 10.58 7.64
CA LEU A 131 -19.16 10.13 8.12
C LEU A 131 -19.41 8.67 7.74
N LEU A 132 -19.88 7.86 8.67
CA LEU A 132 -20.54 6.59 8.41
C LEU A 132 -22.04 6.83 8.44
N SER A 133 -22.72 6.61 7.31
CA SER A 133 -24.15 6.75 7.21
C SER A 133 -24.88 5.63 7.98
N ARG A 134 -26.19 5.82 8.21
CA ARG A 134 -27.04 4.79 8.83
C ARG A 134 -27.19 3.55 7.95
N GLU A 135 -27.09 3.74 6.65
CA GLU A 135 -27.16 2.70 5.63
C GLU A 135 -25.82 1.92 5.51
N GLY A 136 -24.73 2.46 6.05
CA GLY A 136 -23.41 1.86 6.06
C GLY A 136 -22.44 2.40 5.01
N ASP A 137 -22.84 3.45 4.27
CA ASP A 137 -21.94 4.12 3.33
C ASP A 137 -20.92 4.96 4.11
N VAL A 138 -19.68 4.93 3.64
CA VAL A 138 -18.61 5.77 4.19
C VAL A 138 -18.42 7.00 3.30
N TYR A 139 -18.31 8.15 3.94
CA TYR A 139 -18.03 9.42 3.29
C TYR A 139 -16.73 10.00 3.82
N LEU A 140 -15.83 10.39 2.92
CA LEU A 140 -14.57 11.04 3.23
C LEU A 140 -14.42 12.32 2.42
N GLY A 141 -14.22 13.42 3.09
CA GLY A 141 -14.01 14.71 2.44
C GLY A 141 -12.53 14.97 2.20
N GLY A 142 -12.26 15.58 1.06
CA GLY A 142 -10.93 16.01 0.67
C GLY A 142 -10.95 17.34 -0.05
N VAL A 143 -9.77 17.85 -0.40
CA VAL A 143 -9.61 19.14 -1.09
C VAL A 143 -10.34 19.17 -2.44
N GLN A 144 -10.42 18.03 -3.12
CA GLN A 144 -11.06 17.92 -4.45
C GLN A 144 -12.51 17.45 -4.40
N GLY A 145 -13.11 17.31 -3.22
CA GLY A 145 -14.50 16.94 -3.07
C GLY A 145 -14.76 15.83 -2.05
N LEU A 146 -15.90 15.19 -2.19
CA LEU A 146 -16.38 14.13 -1.30
C LEU A 146 -16.27 12.78 -2.01
N LEU A 147 -15.63 11.81 -1.36
CA LEU A 147 -15.66 10.41 -1.75
C LEU A 147 -16.77 9.70 -1.00
N GLN A 148 -17.60 8.94 -1.71
CA GLN A 148 -18.54 7.99 -1.15
C GLN A 148 -18.05 6.56 -1.45
N ILE A 149 -17.98 5.73 -0.42
CA ILE A 149 -17.74 4.30 -0.53
C ILE A 149 -19.03 3.61 -0.14
N ASN A 150 -19.65 2.96 -1.12
CA ASN A 150 -20.91 2.26 -0.89
C ASN A 150 -20.71 1.07 0.05
N ARG A 151 -21.69 0.80 0.89
CA ARG A 151 -21.67 -0.34 1.81
C ARG A 151 -21.34 -1.67 1.13
N ASP A 152 -21.92 -1.88 -0.07
CA ASP A 152 -21.76 -3.13 -0.81
C ASP A 152 -20.40 -3.23 -1.57
N TYR A 153 -19.53 -2.22 -1.41
CA TYR A 153 -18.23 -2.25 -2.03
C TYR A 153 -17.38 -3.38 -1.46
N THR A 154 -16.92 -4.27 -2.31
CA THR A 154 -16.02 -5.37 -1.95
C THR A 154 -14.60 -5.06 -2.38
N ILE A 155 -13.65 -5.29 -1.50
CA ILE A 155 -12.23 -5.24 -1.85
C ILE A 155 -11.90 -6.58 -2.48
N ASP A 156 -11.70 -6.60 -3.80
CA ASP A 156 -11.25 -7.81 -4.49
C ASP A 156 -9.92 -8.24 -3.87
N LYS A 157 -9.79 -9.53 -3.58
CA LYS A 157 -8.48 -10.11 -3.21
C LYS A 157 -7.52 -9.83 -4.36
N ASP A 158 -6.34 -9.34 -4.03
CA ASP A 158 -5.29 -9.10 -5.01
C ASP A 158 -5.08 -10.37 -5.84
N ASP A 159 -5.45 -10.32 -7.12
CA ASP A 159 -4.99 -11.30 -8.08
C ASP A 159 -3.45 -11.15 -8.14
N GLU A 160 -2.74 -12.24 -7.95
CA GLU A 160 -1.28 -12.23 -8.04
C GLU A 160 -0.88 -11.87 -9.48
N PRO A 161 -0.14 -10.77 -9.69
CA PRO A 161 0.18 -10.34 -11.04
C PRO A 161 1.08 -11.36 -11.74
N GLU A 162 0.61 -11.92 -12.84
CA GLU A 162 1.41 -12.81 -13.66
C GLU A 162 2.35 -12.00 -14.54
N LEU A 163 3.66 -12.08 -14.25
CA LEU A 163 4.69 -11.41 -15.03
C LEU A 163 5.12 -12.24 -16.23
N ARG A 164 5.12 -11.62 -17.40
CA ARG A 164 5.56 -12.24 -18.66
C ARG A 164 6.55 -11.35 -19.40
N LEU A 165 7.45 -11.97 -20.16
CA LEU A 165 8.30 -11.24 -21.09
C LEU A 165 7.44 -10.61 -22.18
N TYR A 166 7.54 -9.29 -22.30
CA TYR A 166 6.85 -8.52 -23.34
C TYR A 166 7.75 -8.16 -24.50
N GLY A 167 9.02 -7.87 -24.22
CA GLY A 167 9.99 -7.49 -25.25
C GLY A 167 11.42 -7.76 -24.82
N LEU A 168 12.25 -8.06 -25.80
CA LEU A 168 13.68 -8.23 -25.63
C LEU A 168 14.42 -7.54 -26.78
N MET A 169 15.39 -6.70 -26.44
CA MET A 169 16.29 -6.09 -27.41
C MET A 169 17.74 -6.36 -27.01
N VAL A 170 18.57 -6.69 -27.98
CA VAL A 170 20.02 -6.86 -27.79
C VAL A 170 20.72 -5.92 -28.76
N ASP A 171 21.51 -4.99 -28.25
CA ASP A 171 22.20 -3.95 -29.04
C ASP A 171 21.26 -3.18 -29.99
N ASN A 172 20.00 -2.91 -29.56
CA ASN A 172 18.90 -2.29 -30.30
C ASN A 172 18.21 -3.21 -31.35
N ASP A 173 18.64 -4.45 -31.51
CA ASP A 173 17.95 -5.40 -32.37
C ASP A 173 16.86 -6.13 -31.55
N LYS A 174 15.64 -6.14 -32.09
CA LYS A 174 14.51 -6.81 -31.45
C LYS A 174 14.64 -8.32 -31.63
N ILE A 175 14.59 -9.04 -30.51
CA ILE A 175 14.53 -10.50 -30.46
C ILE A 175 13.12 -10.92 -30.06
N ILE A 176 12.55 -11.88 -30.76
CA ILE A 176 11.28 -12.51 -30.40
C ILE A 176 11.61 -13.91 -29.88
N PRO A 177 11.68 -14.11 -28.55
CA PRO A 177 11.98 -15.43 -28.01
C PRO A 177 10.77 -16.35 -28.13
N GLU A 178 11.02 -17.62 -28.37
CA GLU A 178 10.02 -18.66 -28.16
C GLU A 178 9.86 -18.95 -26.67
N ALA A 179 8.72 -19.51 -26.26
CA ALA A 179 8.45 -19.81 -24.87
C ALA A 179 9.54 -20.74 -24.31
N ASP A 180 10.07 -20.41 -23.14
CA ASP A 180 11.15 -21.14 -22.42
C ASP A 180 12.51 -21.20 -23.15
N GLU A 181 12.73 -20.42 -24.17
CA GLU A 181 14.00 -20.43 -24.93
C GLU A 181 15.14 -19.80 -24.10
N VAL A 182 16.33 -20.43 -24.24
CA VAL A 182 17.59 -19.85 -23.75
C VAL A 182 18.14 -18.91 -24.81
N ILE A 183 18.08 -17.62 -24.52
CA ILE A 183 18.54 -16.57 -25.44
C ILE A 183 20.08 -16.56 -25.48
N ARG A 184 20.66 -16.90 -26.62
CA ARG A 184 22.10 -16.80 -26.83
C ARG A 184 22.48 -15.40 -27.30
N LEU A 185 23.22 -14.69 -26.46
CA LEU A 185 23.69 -13.35 -26.82
C LEU A 185 24.73 -13.44 -27.95
N PRO A 186 24.67 -12.50 -28.91
CA PRO A 186 25.76 -12.29 -29.86
C PRO A 186 27.06 -12.03 -29.10
N ARG A 187 28.18 -12.33 -29.73
CA ARG A 187 29.50 -11.99 -29.18
C ARG A 187 29.65 -10.48 -29.18
N ASN A 188 30.26 -9.96 -28.12
CA ASN A 188 30.47 -8.52 -27.89
C ASN A 188 29.18 -7.70 -27.77
N SER A 189 28.05 -8.31 -27.39
CA SER A 189 26.86 -7.57 -27.05
C SER A 189 27.16 -6.56 -25.93
N LYS A 190 26.65 -5.36 -26.09
CA LYS A 190 26.90 -4.22 -25.17
C LYS A 190 25.75 -3.98 -24.23
N SER A 191 24.53 -4.27 -24.67
CA SER A 191 23.32 -4.02 -23.91
C SER A 191 22.24 -5.07 -24.16
N VAL A 192 21.45 -5.33 -23.12
CA VAL A 192 20.23 -6.14 -23.22
C VAL A 192 19.12 -5.37 -22.54
N GLU A 193 18.07 -5.05 -23.28
CA GLU A 193 16.87 -4.45 -22.74
C GLU A 193 15.76 -5.49 -22.63
N ILE A 194 15.18 -5.58 -21.45
CA ILE A 194 14.15 -6.54 -21.08
C ILE A 194 12.91 -5.77 -20.68
N SER A 195 11.80 -5.99 -21.36
CA SER A 195 10.51 -5.42 -21.02
C SER A 195 9.58 -6.52 -20.54
N VAL A 196 8.89 -6.29 -19.41
CA VAL A 196 7.92 -7.22 -18.87
C VAL A 196 6.53 -6.61 -18.90
N ALA A 197 5.51 -7.45 -19.01
CA ALA A 197 4.12 -7.08 -18.79
C ALA A 197 3.57 -7.87 -17.61
N SER A 198 2.73 -7.23 -16.82
CA SER A 198 1.93 -7.89 -15.79
C SER A 198 0.52 -8.11 -16.32
N HIS A 199 0.02 -9.34 -16.18
CA HIS A 199 -1.38 -9.64 -16.47
C HIS A 199 -2.16 -9.62 -15.17
N GLU A 200 -3.01 -8.61 -15.02
CA GLU A 200 -3.91 -8.43 -13.89
C GLU A 200 -5.08 -7.53 -14.30
N LYS A 201 -6.14 -7.49 -13.48
CA LYS A 201 -7.33 -6.66 -13.76
C LYS A 201 -7.02 -5.17 -13.74
N ASP A 202 -6.11 -4.73 -12.88
CA ASP A 202 -5.75 -3.31 -12.71
C ASP A 202 -4.44 -2.96 -13.44
N ILE A 203 -4.57 -2.70 -14.74
CA ILE A 203 -3.43 -2.32 -15.61
C ILE A 203 -2.89 -0.90 -15.33
N PHE A 204 -3.66 -0.05 -14.64
CA PHE A 204 -3.28 1.36 -14.38
C PHE A 204 -2.60 1.56 -13.03
N ARG A 205 -2.50 0.51 -12.21
CA ARG A 205 -1.85 0.59 -10.91
C ARG A 205 -0.35 0.84 -11.05
N GLU A 206 0.16 1.82 -10.34
CA GLU A 206 1.60 2.00 -10.19
C GLU A 206 2.20 0.82 -9.44
N LYS A 207 3.25 0.23 -10.01
CA LYS A 207 4.00 -0.89 -9.44
C LYS A 207 5.48 -0.53 -9.36
N VAL A 208 6.15 -1.15 -8.42
CA VAL A 208 7.61 -1.21 -8.42
C VAL A 208 8.01 -2.59 -8.90
N TYR A 209 8.90 -2.64 -9.87
CA TYR A 209 9.48 -3.88 -10.42
C TYR A 209 10.87 -4.07 -9.86
N ARG A 210 11.22 -5.31 -9.57
CA ARG A 210 12.57 -5.71 -9.16
C ARG A 210 13.10 -6.74 -10.14
N PHE A 211 14.18 -6.39 -10.83
CA PHE A 211 14.90 -7.27 -11.74
C PHE A 211 16.12 -7.83 -11.03
N MET A 212 16.34 -9.13 -11.15
CA MET A 212 17.40 -9.83 -10.41
C MET A 212 18.15 -10.77 -11.33
N ILE A 213 19.47 -10.83 -11.17
CA ILE A 213 20.37 -11.83 -11.76
C ILE A 213 21.11 -12.48 -10.59
N PRO A 214 20.58 -13.56 -10.00
CA PRO A 214 21.03 -14.06 -8.70
C PRO A 214 22.50 -14.49 -8.68
N ASP A 215 22.97 -15.15 -9.73
CA ASP A 215 24.35 -15.64 -9.84
C ASP A 215 25.41 -14.52 -10.00
N VAL A 216 24.97 -13.32 -10.36
CA VAL A 216 25.82 -12.12 -10.45
C VAL A 216 25.62 -11.21 -9.25
N GLY A 217 24.55 -11.40 -8.48
CA GLY A 217 24.17 -10.54 -7.36
C GLY A 217 23.60 -9.19 -7.79
N THR A 218 23.14 -9.07 -9.05
CA THR A 218 22.52 -7.83 -9.55
C THR A 218 21.08 -7.76 -9.10
N VAL A 219 20.69 -6.62 -8.47
CA VAL A 219 19.32 -6.29 -8.13
C VAL A 219 19.06 -4.85 -8.56
N TYR A 220 17.98 -4.64 -9.30
CA TYR A 220 17.57 -3.32 -9.77
C TYR A 220 16.08 -3.11 -9.58
N GLU A 221 15.70 -1.99 -8.98
CA GLU A 221 14.31 -1.61 -8.71
C GLU A 221 13.91 -0.39 -9.54
N SER A 222 12.72 -0.42 -10.12
CA SER A 222 12.19 0.66 -10.94
C SER A 222 10.67 0.65 -10.97
N LYS A 223 10.06 1.81 -11.14
CA LYS A 223 8.64 1.93 -11.51
C LYS A 223 8.38 1.60 -12.99
N SER A 224 9.43 1.58 -13.81
CA SER A 224 9.34 1.17 -15.21
C SER A 224 9.39 -0.37 -15.33
N PRO A 225 8.55 -0.98 -16.17
CA PRO A 225 8.62 -2.41 -16.46
C PRO A 225 9.78 -2.76 -17.42
N ILE A 226 10.70 -1.84 -17.65
CA ILE A 226 11.82 -1.98 -18.57
C ILE A 226 13.12 -1.92 -17.77
N PHE A 227 13.97 -2.89 -18.02
CA PHE A 227 15.32 -2.98 -17.46
C PHE A 227 16.37 -3.06 -18.57
N THR A 228 17.39 -2.21 -18.49
CA THR A 228 18.52 -2.23 -19.42
C THR A 228 19.79 -2.69 -18.72
N LEU A 229 20.27 -3.86 -19.08
CA LEU A 229 21.54 -4.42 -18.63
C LEU A 229 22.66 -3.84 -19.49
N GLN A 230 23.41 -2.88 -18.97
CA GLN A 230 24.52 -2.22 -19.67
C GLN A 230 25.87 -2.92 -19.50
N GLN A 231 25.97 -3.78 -18.49
CA GLN A 231 27.16 -4.59 -18.23
C GLN A 231 26.79 -6.07 -18.38
N ILE A 232 27.18 -6.64 -19.50
CA ILE A 232 26.91 -8.06 -19.78
C ILE A 232 27.69 -8.91 -18.77
N PRO A 233 27.04 -9.89 -18.13
CA PRO A 233 27.67 -10.78 -17.18
C PRO A 233 28.81 -11.60 -17.80
N LYS A 234 29.61 -12.26 -16.96
CA LYS A 234 30.65 -13.19 -17.39
C LYS A 234 30.06 -14.32 -18.25
N PRO A 235 30.87 -14.96 -19.10
CA PRO A 235 30.39 -16.09 -19.90
C PRO A 235 29.73 -17.15 -19.04
N GLY A 236 28.54 -17.59 -19.46
CA GLY A 236 27.74 -18.52 -18.67
C GLY A 236 26.24 -18.47 -18.99
N LYS A 237 25.48 -19.14 -18.16
CA LYS A 237 24.02 -19.17 -18.20
C LYS A 237 23.50 -18.35 -17.01
N HIS A 238 22.68 -17.34 -17.27
CA HIS A 238 22.17 -16.40 -16.28
C HIS A 238 20.65 -16.37 -16.34
N GLU A 239 20.01 -16.63 -15.22
CA GLU A 239 18.55 -16.49 -15.10
C GLU A 239 18.18 -15.06 -14.74
N ILE A 240 17.20 -14.51 -15.44
CA ILE A 240 16.61 -13.21 -15.14
C ILE A 240 15.30 -13.45 -14.41
N LEU A 241 15.30 -13.10 -13.15
CA LEU A 241 14.11 -13.15 -12.29
C LEU A 241 13.52 -11.76 -12.17
N VAL A 242 12.20 -11.66 -12.22
CA VAL A 242 11.49 -10.40 -12.01
C VAL A 242 10.35 -10.61 -11.04
N THR A 243 10.17 -9.66 -10.16
CA THR A 243 8.99 -9.55 -9.29
C THR A 243 8.43 -8.14 -9.33
N CYS A 244 7.21 -7.95 -8.86
CA CYS A 244 6.62 -6.62 -8.69
C CYS A 244 5.85 -6.54 -7.38
N THR A 245 5.49 -5.31 -6.97
CA THR A 245 4.71 -5.10 -5.75
C THR A 245 3.24 -5.43 -5.97
N ARG A 246 2.63 -6.05 -4.95
CA ARG A 246 1.17 -6.18 -4.80
C ARG A 246 0.54 -4.82 -4.46
N ARG A 247 -0.78 -4.80 -4.39
CA ARG A 247 -1.57 -3.62 -4.00
C ARG A 247 -1.28 -3.14 -2.57
N ASN A 248 -0.95 -4.08 -1.70
CA ASN A 248 -0.55 -3.82 -0.32
C ASN A 248 0.93 -3.40 -0.17
N GLY A 249 1.67 -3.25 -1.28
CA GLY A 249 3.09 -2.90 -1.28
C GLY A 249 4.04 -4.06 -1.03
N GLU A 250 3.53 -5.27 -0.75
CA GLU A 250 4.37 -6.46 -0.61
C GLU A 250 4.88 -6.95 -1.97
N TRP A 251 6.02 -7.61 -1.96
CA TRP A 251 6.58 -8.23 -3.16
C TRP A 251 5.87 -9.55 -3.47
N CYS A 252 5.58 -9.76 -4.76
CA CYS A 252 5.16 -11.08 -5.25
C CYS A 252 6.34 -12.05 -5.26
N ASP A 253 6.07 -13.33 -5.45
CA ASP A 253 7.13 -14.29 -5.68
C ASP A 253 7.86 -14.00 -7.00
N PRO A 254 9.20 -14.11 -7.04
CA PRO A 254 9.96 -13.86 -8.25
C PRO A 254 9.64 -14.87 -9.35
N ALA A 255 9.32 -14.37 -10.53
CA ALA A 255 9.12 -15.19 -11.73
C ALA A 255 10.39 -15.20 -12.60
N ARG A 256 10.77 -16.37 -13.11
CA ARG A 256 11.81 -16.47 -14.14
C ARG A 256 11.23 -16.01 -15.48
N ILE A 257 11.74 -14.89 -15.99
CA ILE A 257 11.25 -14.27 -17.23
C ILE A 257 11.99 -14.83 -18.45
N LEU A 258 13.31 -14.98 -18.35
CA LEU A 258 14.13 -15.56 -19.41
C LEU A 258 15.45 -16.07 -18.85
N THR A 259 16.16 -16.80 -19.69
CA THR A 259 17.55 -17.22 -19.45
C THR A 259 18.46 -16.69 -20.55
N LEU A 260 19.52 -15.97 -20.17
CA LEU A 260 20.56 -15.50 -21.06
C LEU A 260 21.73 -16.48 -21.08
N ARG A 261 22.28 -16.76 -22.24
CA ARG A 261 23.55 -17.49 -22.43
C ARG A 261 24.59 -16.54 -23.01
N VAL A 262 25.55 -16.16 -22.20
CA VAL A 262 26.69 -15.33 -22.61
C VAL A 262 27.80 -16.25 -23.19
N PRO A 263 28.24 -16.03 -24.44
CA PRO A 263 29.26 -16.87 -25.06
C PRO A 263 30.65 -16.67 -24.43
N GLN A 264 31.48 -17.69 -24.48
CA GLN A 264 32.87 -17.56 -24.07
C GLN A 264 33.67 -16.76 -25.12
N PRO A 265 34.62 -15.91 -24.65
CA PRO A 265 35.56 -15.30 -25.59
C PRO A 265 36.40 -16.35 -26.30
N TRP A 266 36.81 -16.05 -27.51
CA TRP A 266 37.81 -16.87 -28.19
C TRP A 266 39.19 -16.53 -27.60
N TYR A 267 39.83 -17.48 -27.05
CA TYR A 267 41.30 -17.52 -26.86
C TYR A 267 41.89 -18.65 -27.65
#